data_3128734e25ebaaea20fcfcf7f14f0ee7
#
_entry.id   3128734e25ebaaea20fcfcf7f14f0ee7
#
_cell.length_a   1.000
_cell.length_b   1.000
_cell.length_c   1.000
_cell.angle_alpha   90.00
_cell.angle_beta   90.00
_cell.angle_gamma   90.00
#
_symmetry.space_group_name_H-M   'P 1'
#
loop_
_entity.id
_entity.type
_entity.pdbx_description
1 polymer ?
#
loop_
_entity_poly.entity_id
_entity_poly.type
_entity_poly.pdbx_seq_one_letter_code
_entity_poly.pdbx_strand_id
1 'polypeptide(L)'
;MVSMSHPLDSTLGPMAPFVSQLLAELAATGVTISRTTVDHLCYRAATLQEYRALCAVLAEAGTLLVEGMIGGRPIATYQLHQLLLAGEVQVPCIELAAPKPGRVHQAGLEHIELVVTSLQDLVARYPELPFKTGNMQDTRNPDIGLMLPSGQIKFHLRPLAEVIAEEVATDAVVAVPADYFDQE
;
A
#
# COMPACT_ATOMS: atom_id res chain seq x y z
N MET A 1 0.87 22.19 -15.60
CA MET A 1 0.38 20.91 -16.15
C MET A 1 -0.90 20.53 -15.40
N VAL A 2 -1.98 20.32 -16.14
CA VAL A 2 -3.22 19.80 -15.54
C VAL A 2 -2.92 18.37 -15.09
N SER A 3 -2.91 18.12 -13.80
CA SER A 3 -2.89 16.75 -13.27
C SER A 3 -4.16 16.07 -13.78
N MET A 4 -4.02 15.14 -14.70
CA MET A 4 -5.17 14.34 -15.14
C MET A 4 -5.65 13.55 -13.93
N SER A 5 -6.88 13.79 -13.51
CA SER A 5 -7.50 13.06 -12.40
C SER A 5 -7.64 11.58 -12.78
N HIS A 6 -7.27 10.70 -11.86
CA HIS A 6 -7.51 9.27 -12.02
C HIS A 6 -9.00 8.96 -11.79
N PRO A 7 -9.62 8.03 -12.54
CA PRO A 7 -11.04 7.68 -12.35
C PRO A 7 -11.42 7.33 -10.91
N LEU A 8 -10.49 6.77 -10.15
CA LEU A 8 -10.71 6.40 -8.74
C LEU A 8 -10.62 7.58 -7.76
N ASP A 9 -10.18 8.77 -8.17
CA ASP A 9 -10.03 9.92 -7.26
C ASP A 9 -11.36 10.35 -6.63
N SER A 10 -12.48 10.18 -7.34
CA SER A 10 -13.80 10.48 -6.81
C SER A 10 -14.23 9.54 -5.66
N THR A 11 -13.64 8.36 -5.59
CA THR A 11 -13.99 7.32 -4.61
C THR A 11 -12.94 7.21 -3.50
N LEU A 12 -11.65 7.20 -3.86
CA LEU A 12 -10.55 7.00 -2.91
C LEU A 12 -9.95 8.32 -2.41
N GLY A 13 -10.30 9.44 -3.03
CA GLY A 13 -9.69 10.73 -2.75
C GLY A 13 -8.53 11.06 -3.72
N PRO A 14 -7.88 12.21 -3.53
CA PRO A 14 -6.86 12.73 -4.47
C PRO A 14 -5.55 11.94 -4.33
N MET A 15 -5.45 10.81 -5.03
CA MET A 15 -4.32 9.87 -4.90
C MET A 15 -2.98 10.47 -5.36
N ALA A 16 -2.95 11.12 -6.52
CA ALA A 16 -1.69 11.70 -7.02
C ALA A 16 -1.14 12.80 -6.11
N PRO A 17 -1.94 13.75 -5.60
CA PRO A 17 -1.49 14.70 -4.58
C PRO A 17 -0.98 14.02 -3.30
N PHE A 18 -1.64 12.97 -2.84
CA PHE A 18 -1.19 12.22 -1.65
C PHE A 18 0.20 11.60 -1.85
N VAL A 19 0.42 10.94 -2.98
CA VAL A 19 1.72 10.36 -3.34
C VAL A 19 2.79 11.45 -3.42
N SER A 20 2.52 12.53 -4.14
CA SER A 20 3.47 13.64 -4.31
C SER A 20 3.82 14.31 -2.98
N GLN A 21 2.85 14.48 -2.10
CA GLN A 21 3.06 15.07 -0.77
C GLN A 21 3.96 14.18 0.10
N LEU A 22 3.70 12.86 0.17
CA LEU A 22 4.55 11.94 0.92
C LEU A 22 5.99 11.91 0.39
N LEU A 23 6.17 11.91 -0.92
CA LEU A 23 7.51 11.94 -1.53
C LEU A 23 8.24 13.25 -1.24
N ALA A 24 7.52 14.39 -1.21
CA ALA A 24 8.11 15.68 -0.82
C ALA A 24 8.50 15.71 0.66
N GLU A 25 7.66 15.17 1.53
CA GLU A 25 7.96 15.04 2.96
C GLU A 25 9.16 14.13 3.22
N LEU A 26 9.25 13.00 2.49
CA LEU A 26 10.42 12.12 2.55
C LEU A 26 11.68 12.85 2.11
N ALA A 27 11.63 13.61 1.01
CA ALA A 27 12.76 14.40 0.54
C ALA A 27 13.21 15.44 1.59
N ALA A 28 12.27 16.05 2.29
CA ALA A 28 12.54 17.01 3.36
C ALA A 28 13.30 16.39 4.55
N THR A 29 13.21 15.08 4.77
CA THR A 29 14.02 14.37 5.77
C THR A 29 15.46 14.13 5.34
N GLY A 30 15.82 14.43 4.10
CA GLY A 30 17.14 14.17 3.53
C GLY A 30 17.32 12.79 2.89
N VAL A 31 16.31 11.92 2.96
CA VAL A 31 16.36 10.61 2.33
C VAL A 31 16.37 10.73 0.81
N THR A 32 17.42 10.20 0.18
CA THR A 32 17.59 10.16 -1.27
C THR A 32 17.48 8.73 -1.77
N ILE A 33 16.41 8.43 -2.48
CA ILE A 33 16.17 7.16 -3.17
C ILE A 33 15.60 7.43 -4.55
N SER A 34 15.75 6.47 -5.47
CA SER A 34 15.07 6.55 -6.78
C SER A 34 13.55 6.54 -6.59
N ARG A 35 12.84 7.41 -7.30
CA ARG A 35 11.40 7.66 -7.11
C ARG A 35 10.64 7.65 -8.42
N THR A 36 11.07 6.84 -9.36
CA THR A 36 10.38 6.71 -10.64
C THR A 36 9.14 5.82 -10.53
N THR A 37 9.10 4.94 -9.52
CA THR A 37 7.99 4.04 -9.27
C THR A 37 7.71 3.95 -7.79
N VAL A 38 6.45 4.18 -7.42
CA VAL A 38 5.89 3.78 -6.13
C VAL A 38 5.24 2.42 -6.36
N ASP A 39 5.65 1.41 -5.59
CA ASP A 39 5.21 0.03 -5.81
C ASP A 39 3.70 -0.12 -5.69
N HIS A 40 3.14 0.39 -4.62
CA HIS A 40 1.69 0.50 -4.46
C HIS A 40 1.29 1.60 -3.48
N LEU A 41 0.02 1.95 -3.56
CA LEU A 41 -0.69 2.85 -2.67
C LEU A 41 -1.71 2.05 -1.85
N CYS A 42 -1.77 2.26 -0.55
CA CYS A 42 -2.74 1.61 0.33
C CYS A 42 -3.86 2.56 0.76
N TYR A 43 -5.09 2.08 0.62
CA TYR A 43 -6.28 2.67 1.19
C TYR A 43 -6.83 1.77 2.30
N ARG A 44 -7.20 2.33 3.45
CA ARG A 44 -7.83 1.62 4.54
C ARG A 44 -9.31 1.95 4.61
N ALA A 45 -10.16 0.92 4.56
CA ALA A 45 -11.58 1.07 4.82
C ALA A 45 -11.86 1.17 6.33
N ALA A 46 -12.90 1.92 6.70
CA ALA A 46 -13.34 2.06 8.09
C ALA A 46 -14.24 0.91 8.53
N THR A 47 -15.01 0.32 7.59
CA THR A 47 -15.94 -0.78 7.85
C THR A 47 -15.77 -1.91 6.83
N LEU A 48 -16.25 -3.11 7.16
CA LEU A 48 -16.29 -4.23 6.22
C LEU A 48 -17.24 -3.96 5.04
N GLN A 49 -18.33 -3.26 5.29
CA GLN A 49 -19.26 -2.85 4.24
C GLN A 49 -18.57 -1.93 3.22
N GLU A 50 -17.82 -0.93 3.69
CA GLU A 50 -17.02 -0.06 2.82
C GLU A 50 -15.97 -0.85 2.05
N TYR A 51 -15.25 -1.74 2.73
CA TYR A 51 -14.24 -2.61 2.09
C TYR A 51 -14.84 -3.40 0.92
N ARG A 52 -15.97 -4.05 1.12
CA ARG A 52 -16.64 -4.82 0.06
C ARG A 52 -17.12 -3.94 -1.10
N ALA A 53 -17.67 -2.77 -0.80
CA ALA A 53 -18.10 -1.82 -1.82
C ALA A 53 -16.91 -1.34 -2.66
N LEU A 54 -15.77 -1.05 -2.02
CA LEU A 54 -14.55 -0.62 -2.70
C LEU A 54 -13.89 -1.75 -3.51
N CYS A 55 -13.98 -3.01 -3.06
CA CYS A 55 -13.55 -4.16 -3.86
C CYS A 55 -14.27 -4.21 -5.21
N ALA A 56 -15.58 -3.96 -5.22
CA ALA A 56 -16.35 -3.92 -6.46
C ALA A 56 -15.91 -2.76 -7.40
N VAL A 57 -15.66 -1.58 -6.83
CA VAL A 57 -15.17 -0.43 -7.61
C VAL A 57 -13.78 -0.70 -8.18
N LEU A 58 -12.87 -1.26 -7.38
CA LEU A 58 -11.52 -1.56 -7.81
C LEU A 58 -11.47 -2.68 -8.86
N ALA A 59 -12.38 -3.65 -8.79
CA ALA A 59 -12.49 -4.72 -9.80
C ALA A 59 -12.83 -4.20 -11.21
N GLU A 60 -13.50 -3.06 -11.31
CA GLU A 60 -13.76 -2.39 -12.60
C GLU A 60 -12.54 -1.60 -13.11
N ALA A 61 -11.72 -1.06 -12.20
CA ALA A 61 -10.58 -0.21 -12.51
C ALA A 61 -9.25 -0.97 -12.59
N GLY A 62 -9.21 -2.22 -12.20
CA GLY A 62 -7.99 -3.03 -12.13
C GLY A 62 -8.27 -4.53 -12.14
N THR A 63 -7.19 -5.30 -12.12
CA THR A 63 -7.22 -6.76 -12.02
C THR A 63 -6.87 -7.16 -10.59
N LEU A 64 -7.73 -7.94 -9.95
CA LEU A 64 -7.43 -8.50 -8.62
C LEU A 64 -6.24 -9.48 -8.74
N LEU A 65 -5.15 -9.17 -8.06
CA LEU A 65 -3.99 -10.05 -7.96
C LEU A 65 -4.17 -11.09 -6.84
N VAL A 66 -4.67 -10.66 -5.70
CA VAL A 66 -4.93 -11.52 -4.55
C VAL A 66 -5.89 -10.82 -3.57
N GLU A 67 -6.71 -11.61 -2.88
CA GLU A 67 -7.35 -11.25 -1.62
C GLU A 67 -7.01 -12.31 -0.59
N GLY A 68 -6.50 -11.90 0.57
CA GLY A 68 -6.10 -12.82 1.63
C GLY A 68 -6.11 -12.19 3.01
N MET A 69 -5.99 -13.03 4.03
CA MET A 69 -5.89 -12.58 5.41
C MET A 69 -4.45 -12.17 5.72
N ILE A 70 -4.24 -10.91 6.07
CA ILE A 70 -2.95 -10.37 6.48
C ILE A 70 -3.14 -9.55 7.75
N GLY A 71 -2.39 -9.89 8.80
CA GLY A 71 -2.49 -9.20 10.08
C GLY A 71 -3.89 -9.25 10.70
N GLY A 72 -4.61 -10.35 10.48
CA GLY A 72 -5.94 -10.61 11.06
C GLY A 72 -7.12 -9.97 10.33
N ARG A 73 -6.92 -9.45 9.11
CA ARG A 73 -7.98 -8.85 8.29
C ARG A 73 -7.81 -9.14 6.81
N PRO A 74 -8.87 -9.07 6.00
CA PRO A 74 -8.76 -9.13 4.55
C PRO A 74 -7.96 -7.94 3.99
N ILE A 75 -7.11 -8.25 3.03
CA ILE A 75 -6.42 -7.26 2.20
C ILE A 75 -6.51 -7.73 0.76
N ALA A 76 -6.95 -6.85 -0.14
CA ALA A 76 -7.06 -7.09 -1.56
C ALA A 76 -6.07 -6.18 -2.33
N THR A 77 -5.34 -6.75 -3.28
CA THR A 77 -4.40 -6.00 -4.12
C THR A 77 -4.84 -6.05 -5.56
N TYR A 78 -4.94 -4.89 -6.19
CA TYR A 78 -5.35 -4.71 -7.58
C TYR A 78 -4.23 -4.08 -8.39
N GLN A 79 -3.95 -4.65 -9.56
CA GLN A 79 -3.15 -4.00 -10.59
C GLN A 79 -4.06 -3.09 -11.41
N LEU A 80 -3.74 -1.81 -11.47
CA LEU A 80 -4.56 -0.82 -12.18
C LEU A 80 -4.49 -1.02 -13.70
N HIS A 81 -5.65 -0.92 -14.37
CA HIS A 81 -5.72 -0.88 -15.84
C HIS A 81 -5.15 0.44 -16.37
N GLN A 82 -5.40 1.53 -15.67
CA GLN A 82 -4.79 2.83 -15.92
C GLN A 82 -3.82 3.15 -14.78
N LEU A 83 -2.54 3.32 -15.11
CA LEU A 83 -1.53 3.71 -14.11
C LEU A 83 -1.93 5.02 -13.43
N LEU A 84 -1.76 5.06 -12.12
CA LEU A 84 -1.79 6.33 -11.40
C LEU A 84 -0.47 7.06 -11.66
N LEU A 85 -0.57 8.32 -12.10
CA LEU A 85 0.59 9.18 -12.34
C LEU A 85 0.60 10.33 -11.34
N ALA A 86 1.67 10.41 -10.55
CA ALA A 86 1.95 11.53 -9.64
C ALA A 86 3.18 12.29 -10.20
N GLY A 87 2.92 13.22 -11.13
CA GLY A 87 3.98 13.80 -11.96
C GLY A 87 4.61 12.73 -12.86
N GLU A 88 5.91 12.51 -12.73
CA GLU A 88 6.64 11.46 -13.45
C GLU A 88 6.65 10.11 -12.72
N VAL A 89 6.13 10.08 -11.49
CA VAL A 89 6.09 8.87 -10.68
C VAL A 89 4.88 8.02 -11.04
N GLN A 90 5.12 6.72 -11.26
CA GLN A 90 4.09 5.75 -11.61
C GLN A 90 3.72 4.89 -10.40
N VAL A 91 2.42 4.62 -10.23
CA VAL A 91 1.90 3.70 -9.22
C VAL A 91 1.04 2.64 -9.91
N PRO A 92 1.53 1.40 -10.03
CA PRO A 92 0.83 0.36 -10.79
C PRO A 92 -0.26 -0.37 -9.98
N CYS A 93 -0.17 -0.40 -8.66
CA CYS A 93 -1.04 -1.20 -7.81
C CYS A 93 -1.68 -0.39 -6.69
N ILE A 94 -2.89 -0.80 -6.31
CA ILE A 94 -3.57 -0.34 -5.10
C ILE A 94 -3.82 -1.54 -4.19
N GLU A 95 -3.46 -1.38 -2.92
CA GLU A 95 -3.79 -2.28 -1.84
C GLU A 95 -4.98 -1.71 -1.06
N LEU A 96 -6.03 -2.49 -0.90
CA LEU A 96 -7.21 -2.16 -0.10
C LEU A 96 -7.21 -2.99 1.17
N ALA A 97 -7.12 -2.35 2.32
CA ALA A 97 -7.11 -2.99 3.62
C ALA A 97 -8.48 -2.85 4.33
N ALA A 98 -9.05 -3.97 4.77
CA ALA A 98 -10.18 -3.95 5.69
C ALA A 98 -9.76 -3.42 7.07
N PRO A 99 -10.69 -2.93 7.90
CA PRO A 99 -10.38 -2.53 9.27
C PRO A 99 -9.92 -3.74 10.10
N LYS A 100 -9.00 -3.49 11.04
CA LYS A 100 -8.61 -4.52 12.01
C LYS A 100 -9.75 -4.78 12.99
N PRO A 101 -10.08 -6.04 13.28
CA PRO A 101 -11.11 -6.38 14.25
C PRO A 101 -10.85 -5.71 15.61
N GLY A 102 -11.91 -5.20 16.24
CA GLY A 102 -11.83 -4.54 17.54
C GLY A 102 -11.15 -3.17 17.55
N ARG A 103 -10.83 -2.59 16.38
CA ARG A 103 -10.28 -1.25 16.27
C ARG A 103 -11.16 -0.37 15.40
N VAL A 104 -11.27 0.90 15.80
CA VAL A 104 -11.90 1.94 14.99
C VAL A 104 -10.82 2.59 14.13
N HIS A 105 -11.03 2.59 12.82
CA HIS A 105 -10.16 3.25 11.86
C HIS A 105 -10.92 4.34 11.12
N GLN A 106 -10.21 5.41 10.80
CA GLN A 106 -10.72 6.39 9.84
C GLN A 106 -10.40 5.89 8.42
N ALA A 107 -11.39 5.93 7.54
CA ALA A 107 -11.20 5.59 6.12
C ALA A 107 -10.27 6.59 5.45
N GLY A 108 -9.46 6.12 4.51
CA GLY A 108 -8.64 7.00 3.69
C GLY A 108 -7.35 6.38 3.17
N LEU A 109 -6.65 7.18 2.38
CA LEU A 109 -5.31 6.90 1.91
C LEU A 109 -4.37 6.85 3.11
N GLU A 110 -3.56 5.79 3.23
CA GLU A 110 -2.79 5.53 4.45
C GLU A 110 -1.28 5.58 4.23
N HIS A 111 -0.80 4.84 3.24
CA HIS A 111 0.63 4.76 2.97
C HIS A 111 0.93 4.47 1.50
N ILE A 112 2.18 4.70 1.13
CA ILE A 112 2.79 4.20 -0.10
C ILE A 112 3.95 3.29 0.24
N GLU A 113 4.30 2.39 -0.67
CA GLU A 113 5.48 1.52 -0.52
C GLU A 113 6.48 1.74 -1.64
N LEU A 114 7.77 1.73 -1.25
CA LEU A 114 8.91 1.90 -2.13
C LEU A 114 9.81 0.68 -2.05
N VAL A 115 10.27 0.20 -3.19
CA VAL A 115 11.26 -0.88 -3.25
C VAL A 115 12.66 -0.29 -3.11
N VAL A 116 13.45 -0.86 -2.22
CA VAL A 116 14.85 -0.50 -1.97
C VAL A 116 15.74 -1.73 -2.03
N THR A 117 17.03 -1.55 -2.17
CA THR A 117 18.00 -2.66 -2.30
C THR A 117 18.39 -3.27 -0.95
N SER A 118 18.35 -2.48 0.12
CA SER A 118 18.72 -2.92 1.47
C SER A 118 18.01 -2.08 2.53
N LEU A 119 17.27 -2.73 3.40
CA LEU A 119 16.62 -2.07 4.55
C LEU A 119 17.66 -1.68 5.61
N GLN A 120 18.65 -2.53 5.82
CA GLN A 120 19.72 -2.29 6.79
C GLN A 120 20.54 -1.07 6.41
N ASP A 121 20.91 -0.94 5.13
CA ASP A 121 21.68 0.20 4.64
C ASP A 121 20.88 1.50 4.73
N LEU A 122 19.56 1.43 4.48
CA LEU A 122 18.68 2.58 4.61
C LEU A 122 18.64 3.09 6.06
N VAL A 123 18.44 2.19 7.02
CA VAL A 123 18.44 2.54 8.45
C VAL A 123 19.81 3.05 8.90
N ALA A 124 20.89 2.40 8.46
CA ALA A 124 22.24 2.80 8.83
C ALA A 124 22.65 4.16 8.26
N ARG A 125 22.15 4.51 7.07
CA ARG A 125 22.43 5.82 6.42
C ARG A 125 21.71 6.97 7.09
N TYR A 126 20.56 6.73 7.69
CA TYR A 126 19.70 7.76 8.31
C TYR A 126 19.34 7.37 9.76
N PRO A 127 20.34 7.25 10.66
CA PRO A 127 20.12 6.73 12.01
C PRO A 127 19.28 7.63 12.91
N GLU A 128 19.13 8.90 12.54
CA GLU A 128 18.32 9.89 13.25
C GLU A 128 16.81 9.77 12.94
N LEU A 129 16.43 9.05 11.87
CA LEU A 129 15.04 8.90 11.49
C LEU A 129 14.38 7.75 12.29
N PRO A 130 13.14 7.98 12.77
CA PRO A 130 12.45 7.01 13.62
C PRO A 130 11.80 5.88 12.79
N PHE A 131 12.60 5.10 12.07
CA PHE A 131 12.08 3.96 11.33
C PHE A 131 11.43 2.93 12.26
N LYS A 132 10.29 2.43 11.83
CA LYS A 132 9.66 1.26 12.44
C LYS A 132 10.27 0.01 11.84
N THR A 133 11.06 -0.71 12.61
CA THR A 133 11.88 -1.85 12.15
C THR A 133 11.34 -3.20 12.59
N GLY A 134 10.16 -3.26 13.20
CA GLY A 134 9.61 -4.48 13.78
C GLY A 134 9.42 -5.64 12.79
N ASN A 135 9.27 -5.34 11.51
CA ASN A 135 9.10 -6.34 10.45
C ASN A 135 10.34 -6.53 9.56
N MET A 136 11.46 -5.92 9.93
CA MET A 136 12.70 -5.96 9.12
C MET A 136 13.31 -7.36 8.98
N GLN A 137 13.00 -8.26 9.92
CA GLN A 137 13.49 -9.64 9.94
C GLN A 137 12.46 -10.66 9.42
N ASP A 138 11.33 -10.20 8.90
CA ASP A 138 10.37 -11.11 8.27
C ASP A 138 11.02 -11.86 7.11
N THR A 139 10.73 -13.16 7.00
CA THR A 139 11.40 -14.02 6.02
C THR A 139 10.74 -14.01 4.65
N ARG A 140 9.50 -13.54 4.55
CA ARG A 140 8.75 -13.52 3.28
C ARG A 140 8.77 -12.15 2.62
N ASN A 141 8.37 -11.13 3.35
CA ASN A 141 8.25 -9.77 2.84
C ASN A 141 8.68 -8.77 3.92
N PRO A 142 9.99 -8.68 4.20
CA PRO A 142 10.48 -7.73 5.20
C PRO A 142 10.21 -6.29 4.77
N ASP A 143 9.83 -5.46 5.73
CA ASP A 143 9.61 -4.04 5.52
C ASP A 143 10.06 -3.20 6.71
N ILE A 144 10.27 -1.92 6.47
CA ILE A 144 10.38 -0.88 7.48
C ILE A 144 9.44 0.27 7.12
N GLY A 145 8.99 1.01 8.12
CA GLY A 145 8.09 2.13 7.93
C GLY A 145 8.64 3.43 8.48
N LEU A 146 8.24 4.53 7.87
CA LEU A 146 8.52 5.89 8.35
C LEU A 146 7.21 6.68 8.37
N MET A 147 6.82 7.14 9.56
CA MET A 147 5.67 8.03 9.70
C MET A 147 6.06 9.44 9.31
N LEU A 148 5.23 10.04 8.45
CA LEU A 148 5.37 11.42 7.96
C LEU A 148 4.07 12.19 8.26
N PRO A 149 4.05 13.52 8.15
CA PRO A 149 2.86 14.31 8.49
C PRO A 149 1.58 13.89 7.73
N SER A 150 1.69 13.52 6.46
CA SER A 150 0.53 13.17 5.63
C SER A 150 0.18 11.68 5.63
N GLY A 151 1.03 10.82 6.15
CA GLY A 151 0.80 9.37 6.17
C GLY A 151 2.09 8.59 6.41
N GLN A 152 2.14 7.36 5.96
CA GLN A 152 3.32 6.50 6.12
C GLN A 152 3.95 6.17 4.78
N ILE A 153 5.28 6.08 4.76
CA ILE A 153 6.01 5.40 3.70
C ILE A 153 6.58 4.11 4.27
N LYS A 154 6.34 3.01 3.57
CA LYS A 154 6.99 1.74 3.84
C LYS A 154 8.04 1.45 2.77
N PHE A 155 9.06 0.72 3.16
CA PHE A 155 10.16 0.30 2.29
C PHE A 155 10.25 -1.21 2.35
N HIS A 156 10.36 -1.86 1.19
CA HIS A 156 10.55 -3.29 1.09
C HIS A 156 11.53 -3.65 -0.04
N LEU A 157 11.87 -4.94 -0.18
CA LEU A 157 12.95 -5.37 -1.07
C LEU A 157 12.48 -5.82 -2.44
N ARG A 158 11.19 -6.16 -2.58
CA ARG A 158 10.61 -6.73 -3.81
C ARG A 158 9.29 -6.06 -4.16
N PRO A 159 8.96 -5.91 -5.45
CA PRO A 159 7.63 -5.48 -5.87
C PRO A 159 6.54 -6.39 -5.31
N LEU A 160 5.45 -5.80 -4.81
CA LEU A 160 4.34 -6.56 -4.21
C LEU A 160 3.74 -7.57 -5.20
N ALA A 161 3.62 -7.21 -6.47
CA ALA A 161 3.10 -8.11 -7.50
C ALA A 161 3.94 -9.39 -7.66
N GLU A 162 5.27 -9.30 -7.50
CA GLU A 162 6.15 -10.48 -7.53
C GLU A 162 5.97 -11.35 -6.28
N VAL A 163 5.88 -10.73 -5.11
CA VAL A 163 5.62 -11.45 -3.84
C VAL A 163 4.29 -12.19 -3.91
N ILE A 164 3.24 -11.52 -4.40
CA ILE A 164 1.91 -12.13 -4.59
C ILE A 164 1.96 -13.30 -5.58
N ALA A 165 2.65 -13.14 -6.71
CA ALA A 165 2.76 -14.21 -7.69
C ALA A 165 3.43 -15.47 -7.10
N GLU A 166 4.44 -15.29 -6.27
CA GLU A 166 5.10 -16.38 -5.55
C GLU A 166 4.19 -17.02 -4.50
N GLU A 167 3.47 -16.21 -3.71
CA GLU A 167 2.52 -16.71 -2.71
C GLU A 167 1.38 -17.51 -3.34
N VAL A 168 0.85 -17.05 -4.47
CA VAL A 168 -0.17 -17.78 -5.23
C VAL A 168 0.39 -19.08 -5.79
N ALA A 169 1.58 -19.06 -6.38
CA ALA A 169 2.23 -20.23 -6.97
C ALA A 169 2.60 -21.30 -5.93
N THR A 170 2.88 -20.90 -4.69
CA THR A 170 3.27 -21.79 -3.58
C THR A 170 2.13 -22.13 -2.61
N ASP A 171 0.90 -21.70 -2.93
CA ASP A 171 -0.29 -21.89 -2.06
C ASP A 171 -0.09 -21.30 -0.65
N ALA A 172 0.62 -20.19 -0.56
CA ALA A 172 0.93 -19.52 0.69
C ALA A 172 -0.10 -18.45 1.09
N VAL A 173 -1.06 -18.15 0.21
CA VAL A 173 -2.13 -17.17 0.48
C VAL A 173 -3.09 -17.75 1.52
N VAL A 174 -3.29 -17.01 2.62
CA VAL A 174 -4.30 -17.36 3.62
C VAL A 174 -5.66 -16.84 3.14
N ALA A 175 -6.55 -17.74 2.77
CA ALA A 175 -7.86 -17.38 2.25
C ALA A 175 -8.71 -16.63 3.29
N VAL A 176 -9.51 -15.68 2.83
CA VAL A 176 -10.54 -15.05 3.67
C VAL A 176 -11.65 -16.08 3.95
N PRO A 177 -12.01 -16.34 5.23
CA PRO A 177 -13.09 -17.24 5.55
C PRO A 177 -14.41 -16.82 4.87
N ALA A 178 -15.18 -17.80 4.38
CA ALA A 178 -16.41 -17.53 3.64
C ALA A 178 -17.45 -16.73 4.46
N ASP A 179 -17.45 -16.93 5.78
CA ASP A 179 -18.33 -16.28 6.76
C ASP A 179 -17.73 -15.01 7.39
N TYR A 180 -16.56 -14.58 6.93
CA TYR A 180 -15.86 -13.41 7.54
C TYR A 180 -16.73 -12.15 7.54
N PHE A 181 -17.45 -11.92 6.46
CA PHE A 181 -18.28 -10.74 6.27
C PHE A 181 -19.69 -10.84 6.87
N ASP A 182 -20.03 -11.97 7.45
CA ASP A 182 -21.35 -12.19 8.11
C ASP A 182 -21.35 -11.71 9.56
N GLN A 183 -20.23 -11.17 10.05
CA GLN A 183 -20.02 -10.81 11.46
C GLN A 183 -20.37 -9.34 11.79
N GLU A 184 -20.99 -8.59 10.87
CA GLU A 184 -21.47 -7.20 11.08
C GLU A 184 -22.93 -7.13 11.52
#